data_6e19b08a27e2434bf965b86f5d375980
#
_entry.id   6e19b08a27e2434bf965b86f5d375980
#
_cell.length_a   1.000
_cell.length_b   1.000
_cell.length_c   1.000
_cell.angle_alpha   90.00
_cell.angle_beta   90.00
_cell.angle_gamma   90.00
#
_symmetry.space_group_name_H-M   'P 1'
#
loop_
_entity.id
_entity.type
_entity.pdbx_description
1 polymer ?
#
loop_
_entity_poly.entity_id
_entity_poly.type
_entity_poly.pdbx_seq_one_letter_code
_entity_poly.pdbx_strand_id
1 'polypeptide(L)'
;DRSNCPETNFFIGEVVHFPGKWSSYPPHQHVEPELYYYKFLPENGYGLAEYGDDAFKVKNNDLTGMPENVTHSQAAAPGYAEYYLWCIRLQDDKNIVTTVVPEYEWVTKADAKYFPDI
;
A
#
# COMPACT_ATOMS: atom_id res chain seq x y z
N ASP A 1 15.58 -3.07 -4.64
CA ASP A 1 16.03 -1.76 -4.18
C ASP A 1 17.57 -1.66 -4.22
N ARG A 2 18.13 -0.57 -3.73
CA ARG A 2 19.59 -0.33 -3.75
C ARG A 2 20.38 -1.22 -2.81
N SER A 3 19.75 -1.95 -1.91
CA SER A 3 20.44 -2.91 -1.04
C SER A 3 20.94 -4.13 -1.80
N ASN A 4 20.23 -4.52 -2.86
CA ASN A 4 20.58 -5.66 -3.70
C ASN A 4 20.97 -5.28 -5.15
N CYS A 5 20.73 -4.04 -5.54
CA CYS A 5 21.13 -3.47 -6.83
C CYS A 5 21.44 -1.98 -6.63
N PRO A 6 22.68 -1.61 -6.25
CA PRO A 6 23.02 -0.23 -5.88
C PRO A 6 22.78 0.80 -6.98
N GLU A 7 22.79 0.38 -8.23
CA GLU A 7 22.63 1.24 -9.42
C GLU A 7 21.16 1.44 -9.81
N THR A 8 20.22 0.77 -9.13
CA THR A 8 18.81 0.87 -9.50
C THR A 8 18.20 2.22 -9.16
N ASN A 9 17.32 2.68 -10.03
CA ASN A 9 16.44 3.83 -9.80
C ASN A 9 15.04 3.39 -9.36
N PHE A 10 14.85 2.12 -8.99
CA PHE A 10 13.56 1.59 -8.60
C PHE A 10 13.61 0.86 -7.26
N PHE A 11 12.53 1.02 -6.51
CA PHE A 11 12.21 0.19 -5.38
C PHE A 11 10.92 -0.54 -5.70
N ILE A 12 11.01 -1.86 -5.85
CA ILE A 12 9.91 -2.71 -6.29
C ILE A 12 9.70 -3.79 -5.24
N GLY A 13 8.45 -4.08 -4.95
CA GLY A 13 8.07 -5.15 -4.05
C GLY A 13 6.69 -5.70 -4.34
N GLU A 14 6.34 -6.75 -3.63
CA GLU A 14 5.11 -7.50 -3.79
C GLU A 14 4.42 -7.63 -2.43
N VAL A 15 3.10 -7.61 -2.45
CA VAL A 15 2.25 -7.86 -1.28
C VAL A 15 1.14 -8.82 -1.65
N VAL A 16 0.86 -9.77 -0.75
CA VAL A 16 -0.31 -10.63 -0.82
C VAL A 16 -1.17 -10.36 0.41
N HIS A 17 -2.40 -9.88 0.19
CA HIS A 17 -3.40 -9.77 1.26
C HIS A 17 -4.17 -11.06 1.41
N PHE A 18 -4.41 -11.44 2.65
CA PHE A 18 -5.47 -12.38 2.95
C PHE A 18 -6.85 -11.75 2.78
N PRO A 19 -7.90 -12.56 2.50
CA PRO A 19 -9.25 -12.05 2.28
C PRO A 19 -9.75 -11.13 3.40
N GLY A 20 -10.25 -9.96 3.03
CA GLY A 20 -10.78 -8.96 3.95
C GLY A 20 -9.74 -8.22 4.80
N LYS A 21 -8.46 -8.36 4.49
CA LYS A 21 -7.38 -7.72 5.24
C LYS A 21 -6.86 -6.47 4.55
N TRP A 22 -6.15 -5.66 5.32
CA TRP A 22 -5.49 -4.45 4.89
C TRP A 22 -3.99 -4.66 4.76
N SER A 23 -3.34 -3.82 3.96
CA SER A 23 -1.89 -3.64 3.95
C SER A 23 -1.53 -2.17 3.73
N SER A 24 -0.24 -1.87 3.83
CA SER A 24 0.23 -0.48 3.78
C SER A 24 -0.49 0.41 4.80
N TYR A 25 -0.92 -0.20 5.90
CA TYR A 25 -1.62 0.46 7.00
C TYR A 25 -0.68 0.57 8.21
N PRO A 26 -0.65 1.68 8.95
CA PRO A 26 -1.51 2.87 8.85
C PRO A 26 -1.34 3.65 7.55
N PRO A 27 -2.35 4.49 7.18
CA PRO A 27 -2.23 5.37 6.03
C PRO A 27 -0.97 6.22 6.12
N HIS A 28 -0.25 6.33 5.03
CA HIS A 28 1.04 7.02 4.97
C HIS A 28 1.26 7.67 3.61
N GLN A 29 2.25 8.54 3.53
CA GLN A 29 2.66 9.21 2.31
C GLN A 29 4.16 9.31 2.20
N HIS A 30 4.66 9.51 1.02
CA HIS A 30 6.06 9.84 0.69
C HIS A 30 6.13 10.73 -0.55
N VAL A 31 7.30 11.34 -0.76
CA VAL A 31 7.50 12.29 -1.85
C VAL A 31 7.47 11.60 -3.22
N GLU A 32 7.90 10.37 -3.29
CA GLU A 32 7.98 9.62 -4.55
C GLU A 32 6.58 9.17 -5.01
N PRO A 33 6.26 9.33 -6.30
CA PRO A 33 5.07 8.69 -6.87
C PRO A 33 5.25 7.18 -6.92
N GLU A 34 4.15 6.46 -6.83
CA GLU A 34 4.13 5.00 -6.77
C GLU A 34 3.11 4.41 -7.74
N LEU A 35 3.42 3.27 -8.31
CA LEU A 35 2.53 2.50 -9.17
C LEU A 35 2.16 1.19 -8.48
N TYR A 36 0.90 0.76 -8.65
CA TYR A 36 0.37 -0.52 -8.18
C TYR A 36 -0.25 -1.28 -9.33
N TYR A 37 0.14 -2.55 -9.49
CA TYR A 37 -0.50 -3.48 -10.41
C TYR A 37 -1.14 -4.62 -9.62
N TYR A 38 -2.44 -4.86 -9.85
CA TYR A 38 -3.26 -5.74 -9.02
C TYR A 38 -3.63 -7.05 -9.69
N LYS A 39 -3.66 -8.11 -8.88
CA LYS A 39 -4.22 -9.42 -9.21
C LYS A 39 -5.14 -9.87 -8.08
N PHE A 40 -6.19 -10.59 -8.43
CA PHE A 40 -7.13 -11.16 -7.46
C PHE A 40 -7.33 -12.65 -7.70
N LEU A 41 -7.56 -13.38 -6.61
CA LEU A 41 -7.92 -14.79 -6.67
C LEU A 41 -9.13 -15.04 -5.73
N PRO A 42 -10.28 -15.50 -6.25
CA PRO A 42 -10.68 -15.62 -7.66
C PRO A 42 -10.59 -14.29 -8.45
N GLU A 43 -10.48 -14.38 -9.78
CA GLU A 43 -10.20 -13.22 -10.65
C GLU A 43 -11.30 -12.15 -10.68
N ASN A 44 -12.54 -12.50 -10.27
CA ASN A 44 -13.64 -11.55 -10.15
C ASN A 44 -13.62 -10.74 -8.85
N GLY A 45 -12.58 -10.90 -8.03
CA GLY A 45 -12.38 -10.15 -6.80
C GLY A 45 -12.09 -8.67 -7.02
N TYR A 46 -12.14 -7.93 -5.93
CA TYR A 46 -11.79 -6.52 -5.92
C TYR A 46 -11.19 -6.11 -4.58
N GLY A 47 -10.58 -4.95 -4.56
CA GLY A 47 -10.09 -4.29 -3.37
C GLY A 47 -10.41 -2.80 -3.39
N LEU A 48 -9.98 -2.10 -2.37
CA LEU A 48 -10.06 -0.65 -2.27
C LEU A 48 -8.66 -0.07 -2.08
N ALA A 49 -8.36 0.98 -2.83
CA ALA A 49 -7.15 1.78 -2.67
C ALA A 49 -7.54 3.14 -2.09
N GLU A 50 -6.98 3.48 -0.94
CA GLU A 50 -7.12 4.82 -0.37
C GLU A 50 -6.28 5.82 -1.17
N TYR A 51 -6.85 7.00 -1.39
CA TYR A 51 -6.24 8.07 -2.16
C TYR A 51 -6.59 9.41 -1.51
N GLY A 52 -5.77 9.85 -0.55
CA GLY A 52 -6.10 10.99 0.29
C GLY A 52 -7.38 10.73 1.10
N ASP A 53 -8.38 11.57 0.94
CA ASP A 53 -9.69 11.41 1.58
C ASP A 53 -10.67 10.56 0.75
N ASP A 54 -10.26 10.12 -0.43
CA ASP A 54 -11.04 9.28 -1.32
C ASP A 54 -10.60 7.82 -1.27
N ALA A 55 -11.42 6.95 -1.81
CA ALA A 55 -11.06 5.56 -2.08
C ALA A 55 -11.67 5.13 -3.41
N PHE A 56 -10.95 4.28 -4.15
CA PHE A 56 -11.45 3.73 -5.40
C PHE A 56 -11.31 2.21 -5.43
N LYS A 57 -12.21 1.58 -6.16
CA LYS A 57 -12.21 0.14 -6.37
C LYS A 57 -11.13 -0.26 -7.36
N VAL A 58 -10.34 -1.26 -7.00
CA VAL A 58 -9.35 -1.90 -7.88
C VAL A 58 -9.76 -3.32 -8.20
N LYS A 59 -9.53 -3.76 -9.42
CA LYS A 59 -9.90 -5.07 -9.95
C LYS A 59 -8.71 -5.79 -10.55
N ASN A 60 -8.91 -7.05 -10.91
CA ASN A 60 -7.87 -7.86 -11.54
C ASN A 60 -7.33 -7.19 -12.82
N ASN A 61 -6.01 -7.10 -12.92
CA ASN A 61 -5.24 -6.42 -13.96
C ASN A 61 -5.33 -4.88 -13.99
N ASP A 62 -5.86 -4.25 -12.95
CA ASP A 62 -5.80 -2.80 -12.85
C ASP A 62 -4.38 -2.32 -12.56
N LEU A 63 -4.07 -1.15 -13.08
CA LEU A 63 -2.88 -0.38 -12.76
C LEU A 63 -3.33 0.97 -12.20
N THR A 64 -2.81 1.34 -11.04
CA THR A 64 -3.09 2.64 -10.43
C THR A 64 -1.80 3.41 -10.18
N GLY A 65 -1.89 4.73 -10.15
CA GLY A 65 -0.80 5.63 -9.80
C GLY A 65 -1.16 6.44 -8.57
N MET A 66 -0.25 6.47 -7.60
CA MET A 66 -0.29 7.38 -6.46
C MET A 66 0.66 8.54 -6.74
N PRO A 67 0.16 9.77 -6.90
CA PRO A 67 1.03 10.93 -7.00
C PRO A 67 1.86 11.12 -5.73
N GLU A 68 2.88 11.94 -5.85
CA GLU A 68 3.68 12.36 -4.70
C GLU A 68 2.83 12.96 -3.58
N ASN A 69 3.17 12.66 -2.34
CA ASN A 69 2.54 13.17 -1.13
C ASN A 69 1.03 12.86 -0.97
N VAL A 70 0.52 11.85 -1.67
CA VAL A 70 -0.86 11.39 -1.47
C VAL A 70 -0.87 10.26 -0.44
N THR A 71 -1.67 10.43 0.60
CA THR A 71 -1.88 9.40 1.63
C THR A 71 -2.58 8.19 1.03
N HIS A 72 -2.06 7.00 1.31
CA HIS A 72 -2.57 5.76 0.74
C HIS A 72 -2.45 4.57 1.70
N SER A 73 -3.33 3.61 1.49
CA SER A 73 -3.34 2.25 2.05
C SER A 73 -4.22 1.37 1.15
N GLN A 74 -4.21 0.06 1.40
CA GLN A 74 -4.87 -0.92 0.52
C GLN A 74 -5.71 -1.89 1.35
N ALA A 75 -6.85 -2.33 0.80
CA ALA A 75 -7.72 -3.30 1.43
C ALA A 75 -8.29 -4.30 0.42
N ALA A 76 -8.24 -5.59 0.77
CA ALA A 76 -8.87 -6.65 -0.02
C ALA A 76 -10.32 -6.86 0.40
N ALA A 77 -11.22 -7.14 -0.55
CA ALA A 77 -12.58 -7.54 -0.25
C ALA A 77 -12.63 -8.89 0.48
N PRO A 78 -13.61 -9.11 1.37
CA PRO A 78 -13.81 -10.41 2.00
C PRO A 78 -14.00 -11.52 0.97
N GLY A 79 -13.33 -12.66 1.17
CA GLY A 79 -13.43 -13.83 0.30
C GLY A 79 -12.42 -13.87 -0.85
N TYR A 80 -11.65 -12.81 -1.07
CA TYR A 80 -10.67 -12.73 -2.16
C TYR A 80 -9.27 -12.46 -1.65
N ALA A 81 -8.30 -13.20 -2.17
CA ALA A 81 -6.90 -12.83 -2.03
C ALA A 81 -6.58 -11.70 -2.99
N GLU A 82 -5.86 -10.70 -2.53
CA GLU A 82 -5.35 -9.61 -3.36
C GLU A 82 -3.83 -9.66 -3.39
N TYR A 83 -3.30 -9.64 -4.57
CA TYR A 83 -1.87 -9.41 -4.81
C TYR A 83 -1.70 -8.06 -5.46
N TYR A 84 -0.69 -7.31 -5.07
CA TYR A 84 -0.21 -6.22 -5.89
C TYR A 84 1.31 -6.17 -5.95
N LEU A 85 1.81 -5.79 -7.11
CA LEU A 85 3.18 -5.36 -7.31
C LEU A 85 3.20 -3.85 -7.20
N TRP A 86 4.08 -3.32 -6.35
CA TRP A 86 4.29 -1.89 -6.24
C TRP A 86 5.66 -1.48 -6.77
N CYS A 87 5.73 -0.30 -7.34
CA CYS A 87 6.95 0.24 -7.93
C CYS A 87 7.07 1.73 -7.62
N ILE A 88 8.17 2.09 -7.01
CA ILE A 88 8.54 3.47 -6.70
C ILE A 88 9.79 3.83 -7.49
N ARG A 89 9.78 4.96 -8.18
CA ARG A 89 10.99 5.53 -8.75
C ARG A 89 11.74 6.30 -7.65
N LEU A 90 12.94 5.83 -7.33
CA LEU A 90 13.80 6.47 -6.35
C LEU A 90 14.33 7.81 -6.88
N GLN A 91 14.41 8.79 -6.00
CA GLN A 91 15.17 10.02 -6.27
C GLN A 91 16.67 9.73 -6.17
N ASP A 92 17.45 10.49 -6.92
CA ASP A 92 18.90 10.36 -6.91
C ASP A 92 19.44 10.62 -5.49
N ASP A 93 20.26 9.69 -5.02
CA ASP A 93 20.96 9.73 -3.72
C ASP A 93 20.05 9.87 -2.47
N LYS A 94 18.74 9.61 -2.60
CA LYS A 94 17.81 9.69 -1.47
C LYS A 94 17.14 8.36 -1.17
N ASN A 95 16.95 8.12 0.12
CA ASN A 95 16.12 7.04 0.62
C ASN A 95 14.66 7.52 0.72
N ILE A 96 13.72 6.60 0.57
CA ILE A 96 12.30 6.87 0.78
C ILE A 96 12.08 7.19 2.25
N VAL A 97 11.42 8.32 2.52
CA VAL A 97 10.98 8.70 3.87
C VAL A 97 9.46 8.65 3.91
N THR A 98 8.94 7.65 4.62
CA THR A 98 7.52 7.46 4.78
C THR A 98 7.01 8.21 6.00
N THR A 99 5.95 9.00 5.83
CA THR A 99 5.27 9.71 6.91
C THR A 99 3.89 9.11 7.14
N VAL A 100 3.68 8.53 8.31
CA VAL A 100 2.40 7.97 8.74
C VAL A 100 1.46 9.09 9.18
N VAL A 101 0.16 8.96 8.89
CA VAL A 101 -0.86 9.87 9.42
C VAL A 101 -0.93 9.72 10.94
N PRO A 102 -0.62 10.78 11.72
CA PRO A 102 -0.42 10.65 13.17
C PRO A 102 -1.61 10.10 13.94
N GLU A 103 -2.84 10.44 13.53
CA GLU A 103 -4.06 9.99 14.22
C GLU A 103 -4.29 8.46 14.14
N TYR A 104 -3.67 7.77 13.17
CA TYR A 104 -3.79 6.31 12.99
C TYR A 104 -2.53 5.54 13.44
N GLU A 105 -1.48 6.24 13.84
CA GLU A 105 -0.22 5.60 14.23
C GLU A 105 -0.36 4.69 15.47
N TRP A 106 -1.34 4.95 16.33
CA TRP A 106 -1.55 4.22 17.57
C TRP A 106 -1.69 2.70 17.39
N VAL A 107 -2.20 2.25 16.24
CA VAL A 107 -2.39 0.81 15.94
C VAL A 107 -1.07 0.04 15.84
N THR A 108 0.05 0.74 15.66
CA THR A 108 1.37 0.13 15.55
C THR A 108 2.05 -0.09 16.91
N LYS A 109 1.50 0.47 17.97
CA LYS A 109 2.08 0.41 19.31
C LYS A 109 1.87 -0.97 19.93
N ALA A 110 2.86 -1.44 20.68
CA ALA A 110 2.83 -2.78 21.29
C ALA A 110 1.69 -2.95 22.32
N ASP A 111 1.21 -1.87 22.92
CA ASP A 111 0.11 -1.81 23.87
C ASP A 111 -1.21 -1.35 23.27
N ALA A 112 -1.30 -1.30 21.94
CA ALA A 112 -2.51 -0.89 21.24
C ALA A 112 -3.68 -1.81 21.57
N LYS A 113 -4.80 -1.21 21.95
CA LYS A 113 -6.06 -1.92 22.18
C LYS A 113 -7.03 -1.63 21.07
N TYR A 114 -7.43 -2.67 20.36
CA TYR A 114 -8.38 -2.56 19.27
C TYR A 114 -9.81 -2.66 19.79
N PHE A 115 -10.75 -2.06 19.08
CA PHE A 115 -12.16 -2.06 19.42
C PHE A 115 -12.95 -3.00 18.52
N PRO A 116 -14.06 -3.60 19.05
CA PRO A 116 -14.42 -3.64 20.47
C PRO A 116 -13.40 -4.42 21.29
N ASP A 117 -13.17 -3.99 22.53
CA ASP A 117 -12.32 -4.70 23.48
C ASP A 117 -13.10 -5.91 24.01
N ILE A 118 -12.88 -7.05 23.40
CA ILE A 118 -13.54 -8.32 23.72
C ILE A 118 -12.53 -9.39 24.14
#